data_7efac0aa7a5e4cd313d3efffbed5b302
#
_entry.id   7efac0aa7a5e4cd313d3efffbed5b302
#
_cell.length_a   1.000
_cell.length_b   1.000
_cell.length_c   1.000
_cell.angle_alpha   90.00
_cell.angle_beta   90.00
_cell.angle_gamma   90.00
#
_symmetry.space_group_name_H-M   'P 1'
#
loop_
_entity.id
_entity.type
_entity.pdbx_description
1 polymer ?
#
loop_
_entity_poly.entity_id
_entity_poly.type
_entity_poly.pdbx_seq_one_letter_code
_entity_poly.pdbx_strand_id
1 'polypeptide(L)'
;MTNGSGSVLLMALVCTPATLGGSCCDRRITSKQVSPSGKMVAIVTATHCGPPGGDGTAVTIHAAKDSFFEREAIVCNADEIHSIGVLWKDDQTLIVDLPKSVFGRDFVDRKIGVQNSDVNGVQIEYRTF
;
A
#
# COMPACT_ATOMS: atom_id res chain seq x y z
N MET A 1 -10.33 24.49 -20.70
CA MET A 1 -10.46 23.92 -20.80
C MET A 1 -9.86 22.84 -20.64
N THR A 2 -9.86 22.24 -20.58
CA THR A 2 -9.25 21.24 -20.73
C THR A 2 -8.24 20.78 -19.96
N ASN A 3 -7.86 21.40 -19.26
CA ASN A 3 -6.84 21.12 -18.53
C ASN A 3 -6.88 19.96 -17.71
N GLY A 4 -7.87 19.68 -17.03
CA GLY A 4 -7.90 18.60 -16.10
C GLY A 4 -7.58 17.27 -16.70
N SER A 5 -8.00 17.07 -17.88
CA SER A 5 -7.80 15.77 -18.46
C SER A 5 -6.35 15.54 -18.80
N GLY A 6 -5.62 16.57 -18.96
CA GLY A 6 -4.22 16.41 -19.31
C GLY A 6 -3.45 15.68 -18.24
N SER A 7 -3.76 15.94 -16.98
CA SER A 7 -2.98 15.32 -15.93
C SER A 7 -3.23 13.84 -15.85
N VAL A 8 -4.40 13.41 -16.18
CA VAL A 8 -4.69 11.98 -16.17
C VAL A 8 -3.87 11.25 -17.20
N LEU A 9 -3.72 11.87 -18.34
CA LEU A 9 -2.96 11.24 -19.40
C LEU A 9 -1.51 11.08 -19.04
N LEU A 10 -0.99 11.98 -18.26
CA LEU A 10 0.39 11.87 -17.86
C LEU A 10 0.68 10.60 -17.11
N MET A 11 -0.30 10.11 -16.37
CA MET A 11 -0.10 8.88 -15.66
C MET A 11 0.25 7.74 -16.58
N ALA A 12 -0.38 7.70 -17.71
CA ALA A 12 -0.15 6.62 -18.63
C ALA A 12 1.25 6.66 -19.22
N LEU A 13 1.81 7.83 -19.28
CA LEU A 13 3.11 7.97 -19.90
C LEU A 13 4.24 7.47 -19.03
N VAL A 14 3.99 7.36 -17.74
CA VAL A 14 5.02 6.90 -16.83
C VAL A 14 5.49 5.51 -17.19
N CYS A 15 4.59 4.69 -17.69
CA CYS A 15 4.89 3.32 -18.01
C CYS A 15 5.01 3.11 -19.49
N THR A 16 5.90 3.79 -20.13
CA THR A 16 6.03 3.63 -21.56
C THR A 16 6.76 2.35 -21.87
N PRO A 17 6.25 1.59 -22.80
CA PRO A 17 6.90 0.35 -23.20
C PRO A 17 8.16 0.57 -24.00
N ALA A 18 8.42 1.78 -24.34
CA ALA A 18 9.63 2.07 -25.09
C ALA A 18 10.88 1.79 -24.30
N THR A 19 10.77 1.73 -23.00
CA THR A 19 11.89 1.45 -22.15
C THR A 19 12.32 0.01 -22.36
N LEU A 20 13.50 -0.17 -22.83
CA LEU A 20 13.98 -1.50 -23.12
C LEU A 20 14.19 -2.31 -21.87
N GLY A 21 13.58 -3.45 -21.83
CA GLY A 21 13.76 -4.33 -20.71
C GLY A 21 13.25 -3.77 -19.41
N GLY A 22 12.75 -2.59 -19.43
CA GLY A 22 12.20 -2.03 -18.20
C GLY A 22 10.89 -2.68 -17.87
N SER A 23 10.68 -2.98 -16.62
CA SER A 23 9.38 -3.40 -16.21
C SER A 23 8.67 -2.20 -15.64
N CYS A 24 7.48 -1.99 -16.09
CA CYS A 24 6.66 -0.90 -15.63
C CYS A 24 5.59 -1.47 -14.71
N CYS A 25 5.68 -1.16 -13.43
CA CYS A 25 4.72 -1.64 -12.47
C CYS A 25 3.57 -0.68 -12.37
N ASP A 26 2.36 -1.22 -12.40
CA ASP A 26 1.15 -0.45 -12.21
C ASP A 26 0.83 -0.47 -10.71
N ARG A 27 0.76 0.70 -10.11
CA ARG A 27 0.57 0.83 -8.67
C ARG A 27 -0.71 1.62 -8.42
N ARG A 28 -1.61 1.06 -7.64
CA ARG A 28 -2.88 1.69 -7.34
C ARG A 28 -3.12 1.75 -5.86
N ILE A 29 -3.70 2.86 -5.40
CA ILE A 29 -4.17 2.98 -4.04
C ILE A 29 -5.53 2.32 -3.95
N THR A 30 -5.65 1.31 -3.10
CA THR A 30 -6.90 0.61 -2.91
C THR A 30 -7.64 1.06 -1.65
N SER A 31 -6.93 1.69 -0.72
CA SER A 31 -7.54 2.20 0.50
C SER A 31 -6.71 3.33 1.06
N LYS A 32 -7.39 4.31 1.64
CA LYS A 32 -6.74 5.46 2.24
C LYS A 32 -7.53 5.84 3.47
N GLN A 33 -6.87 5.84 4.63
CA GLN A 33 -7.52 6.16 5.88
C GLN A 33 -6.72 7.21 6.62
N VAL A 34 -7.39 8.30 6.95
CA VAL A 34 -6.78 9.40 7.68
C VAL A 34 -7.02 9.19 9.17
N SER A 35 -6.02 9.44 10.00
CA SER A 35 -6.16 9.29 11.44
C SER A 35 -7.19 10.30 11.98
N PRO A 36 -7.73 10.07 13.20
CA PRO A 36 -8.77 10.96 13.74
C PRO A 36 -8.36 12.42 13.79
N SER A 37 -7.11 12.72 14.10
CA SER A 37 -6.66 14.11 14.16
C SER A 37 -6.32 14.66 12.77
N GLY A 38 -6.28 13.82 11.75
CA GLY A 38 -5.89 14.25 10.42
C GLY A 38 -4.40 14.34 10.19
N LYS A 39 -3.59 13.93 11.14
CA LYS A 39 -2.14 14.12 11.04
C LYS A 39 -1.42 13.01 10.27
N MET A 40 -1.98 11.83 10.24
CA MET A 40 -1.35 10.68 9.60
C MET A 40 -2.30 10.05 8.60
N VAL A 41 -1.74 9.43 7.58
CA VAL A 41 -2.51 8.75 6.55
C VAL A 41 -1.98 7.35 6.37
N ALA A 42 -2.86 6.37 6.40
CA ALA A 42 -2.53 4.98 6.10
C ALA A 42 -3.04 4.64 4.71
N ILE A 43 -2.19 4.05 3.91
CA ILE A 43 -2.51 3.77 2.52
C ILE A 43 -2.23 2.31 2.23
N VAL A 44 -3.16 1.66 1.54
CA VAL A 44 -2.96 0.33 1.01
C VAL A 44 -2.82 0.45 -0.50
N THR A 45 -1.74 -0.09 -1.04
CA THR A 45 -1.50 -0.06 -2.47
C THR A 45 -1.42 -1.47 -3.02
N ALA A 46 -1.90 -1.64 -4.23
CA ALA A 46 -1.74 -2.87 -4.98
C ALA A 46 -0.80 -2.58 -6.13
N THR A 47 0.20 -3.41 -6.30
CA THR A 47 1.19 -3.25 -7.35
C THR A 47 1.12 -4.45 -8.27
N HIS A 48 1.04 -4.19 -9.57
CA HIS A 48 1.02 -5.24 -10.59
C HIS A 48 2.16 -4.98 -11.54
N CYS A 49 3.12 -5.89 -11.55
CA CYS A 49 4.32 -5.70 -12.35
C CYS A 49 4.40 -6.62 -13.56
N GLY A 50 3.53 -7.60 -13.64
CA GLY A 50 3.62 -8.56 -14.72
C GLY A 50 4.85 -9.44 -14.59
N PRO A 51 4.97 -10.46 -15.44
CA PRO A 51 6.14 -11.34 -15.39
C PRO A 51 7.39 -10.57 -15.81
N PRO A 52 8.51 -10.79 -15.13
CA PRO A 52 8.68 -11.68 -13.99
C PRO A 52 8.44 -10.98 -12.66
N GLY A 53 8.02 -9.73 -12.67
CA GLY A 53 7.97 -8.92 -11.47
C GLY A 53 6.95 -9.38 -10.44
N GLY A 54 5.77 -9.80 -10.89
CA GLY A 54 4.75 -10.26 -9.96
C GLY A 54 3.93 -9.14 -9.36
N ASP A 55 3.06 -9.50 -8.45
CA ASP A 55 2.13 -8.59 -7.81
C ASP A 55 2.47 -8.44 -6.33
N GLY A 56 1.98 -7.39 -5.74
CA GLY A 56 2.18 -7.15 -4.31
C GLY A 56 1.13 -6.26 -3.72
N THR A 57 1.02 -6.31 -2.40
CA THR A 57 0.16 -5.41 -1.62
C THR A 57 1.00 -4.85 -0.50
N ALA A 58 0.90 -3.56 -0.27
CA ALA A 58 1.67 -2.91 0.78
C ALA A 58 0.79 -1.96 1.57
N VAL A 59 1.06 -1.88 2.86
CA VAL A 59 0.46 -0.88 3.75
C VAL A 59 1.57 0.07 4.15
N THR A 60 1.35 1.35 3.94
CA THR A 60 2.31 2.39 4.31
C THR A 60 1.61 3.49 5.07
N ILE A 61 2.37 4.25 5.85
CA ILE A 61 1.85 5.43 6.49
C ILE A 61 2.77 6.60 6.21
N HIS A 62 2.20 7.80 6.22
CA HIS A 62 2.97 9.02 6.10
C HIS A 62 2.22 10.14 6.81
N ALA A 63 2.93 11.21 7.11
CA ALA A 63 2.30 12.38 7.68
C ALA A 63 1.41 13.03 6.62
N ALA A 64 0.25 13.52 7.03
CA ALA A 64 -0.69 14.10 6.08
C ALA A 64 -0.11 15.31 5.35
N LYS A 65 0.83 16.00 5.97
CA LYS A 65 1.47 17.16 5.34
C LYS A 65 2.46 16.77 4.25
N ASP A 66 2.92 15.53 4.23
CA ASP A 66 3.88 15.07 3.22
C ASP A 66 3.14 14.55 2.01
N SER A 67 3.77 14.60 0.87
CA SER A 67 3.17 14.01 -0.31
C SER A 67 3.28 12.48 -0.21
N PHE A 68 2.40 11.81 -0.95
CA PHE A 68 2.30 10.37 -0.91
C PHE A 68 3.65 9.67 -1.12
N PHE A 69 4.47 10.17 -2.03
CA PHE A 69 5.70 9.47 -2.35
C PHE A 69 6.90 9.93 -1.55
N GLU A 70 6.79 10.91 -0.68
CA GLU A 70 7.95 11.46 -0.03
C GLU A 70 8.21 10.82 1.29
N ARG A 71 7.71 10.42 2.10
CA ARG A 71 8.10 9.94 3.42
C ARG A 71 7.21 8.81 3.90
N GLU A 72 6.82 8.00 2.97
CA GLU A 72 6.02 6.86 3.37
C GLU A 72 6.91 5.83 4.06
N ALA A 73 6.39 5.26 5.12
CA ALA A 73 7.06 4.21 5.86
C ALA A 73 6.25 2.94 5.76
N ILE A 74 6.92 1.82 5.56
CA ILE A 74 6.26 0.55 5.34
C ILE A 74 5.77 -0.02 6.66
N VAL A 75 4.50 -0.34 6.71
CA VAL A 75 3.88 -1.05 7.83
C VAL A 75 4.00 -2.55 7.58
N CYS A 76 3.54 -3.00 6.44
CA CYS A 76 3.69 -4.40 6.05
C CYS A 76 3.56 -4.52 4.54
N ASN A 77 4.04 -5.62 4.01
CA ASN A 77 3.83 -5.93 2.60
C ASN A 77 3.60 -7.42 2.43
N ALA A 78 2.95 -7.77 1.35
CA ALA A 78 2.61 -9.15 1.06
C ALA A 78 2.78 -9.40 -0.42
N ASP A 79 3.14 -10.64 -0.75
CA ASP A 79 3.17 -11.09 -2.14
C ASP A 79 1.75 -11.18 -2.67
N GLU A 80 1.58 -10.88 -3.93
CA GLU A 80 0.29 -10.94 -4.62
C GLU A 80 -0.66 -9.86 -4.10
N ILE A 81 -1.79 -9.74 -4.77
CA ILE A 81 -2.77 -8.73 -4.39
C ILE A 81 -3.80 -9.36 -3.49
N HIS A 82 -3.93 -8.79 -2.30
CA HIS A 82 -4.84 -9.31 -1.28
C HIS A 82 -5.64 -8.16 -0.70
N SER A 83 -6.80 -8.51 -0.14
CA SER A 83 -7.62 -7.55 0.57
C SER A 83 -7.05 -7.38 1.98
N ILE A 84 -6.36 -6.30 2.19
CA ILE A 84 -5.84 -5.94 3.51
C ILE A 84 -6.57 -4.68 3.94
N GLY A 85 -7.17 -4.72 5.12
CA GLY A 85 -7.90 -3.58 5.63
C GLY A 85 -7.07 -2.79 6.62
N VAL A 86 -7.33 -1.49 6.71
CA VAL A 86 -6.68 -0.64 7.70
C VAL A 86 -7.73 0.22 8.37
N LEU A 87 -7.56 0.45 9.66
CA LEU A 87 -8.48 1.25 10.44
C LEU A 87 -7.72 1.91 11.59
N TRP A 88 -7.83 3.21 11.73
CA TRP A 88 -7.23 3.90 12.86
C TRP A 88 -8.08 3.67 14.11
N LYS A 89 -7.46 3.12 15.16
CA LYS A 89 -8.10 2.97 16.45
C LYS A 89 -8.07 4.32 17.19
N ASP A 90 -6.96 5.01 17.08
CA ASP A 90 -6.75 6.36 17.55
C ASP A 90 -5.59 6.95 16.77
N ASP A 91 -5.09 8.11 17.16
CA ASP A 91 -4.02 8.77 16.42
C ASP A 91 -2.69 8.02 16.48
N GLN A 92 -2.55 7.10 17.39
CA GLN A 92 -1.28 6.42 17.62
C GLN A 92 -1.36 4.93 17.36
N THR A 93 -2.51 4.41 16.99
CA THR A 93 -2.68 2.98 16.79
C THR A 93 -3.44 2.71 15.51
N LEU A 94 -2.81 1.95 14.63
CA LEU A 94 -3.41 1.51 13.38
C LEU A 94 -3.69 0.02 13.46
N ILE A 95 -4.90 -0.36 13.11
CA ILE A 95 -5.29 -1.77 13.04
C ILE A 95 -5.18 -2.21 11.59
N VAL A 96 -4.48 -3.32 11.37
CA VAL A 96 -4.32 -3.91 10.05
C VAL A 96 -4.98 -5.27 10.06
N ASP A 97 -5.98 -5.44 9.17
CA ASP A 97 -6.70 -6.69 9.05
C ASP A 97 -6.10 -7.52 7.92
N LEU A 98 -5.60 -8.68 8.25
CA LEU A 98 -4.95 -9.58 7.31
C LEU A 98 -5.81 -10.81 7.09
N PRO A 99 -5.80 -11.39 5.90
CA PRO A 99 -6.43 -12.68 5.69
C PRO A 99 -5.83 -13.72 6.63
N LYS A 100 -6.68 -14.57 7.19
CA LYS A 100 -6.19 -15.60 8.07
C LYS A 100 -5.39 -16.64 7.31
N SER A 101 -5.89 -17.04 6.18
CA SER A 101 -5.22 -18.07 5.40
C SER A 101 -5.44 -17.86 3.91
N VAL A 102 -4.53 -18.42 3.13
CA VAL A 102 -4.63 -18.44 1.68
C VAL A 102 -4.36 -19.88 1.26
N PHE A 103 -5.29 -20.47 0.55
CA PHE A 103 -5.16 -21.86 0.11
C PHE A 103 -4.89 -22.81 1.27
N GLY A 104 -5.54 -22.59 2.39
CA GLY A 104 -5.43 -23.48 3.55
C GLY A 104 -4.15 -23.34 4.35
N ARG A 105 -3.37 -22.31 4.09
CA ARG A 105 -2.14 -22.07 4.84
C ARG A 105 -2.12 -20.66 5.39
N ASP A 106 -1.40 -20.47 6.47
CA ASP A 106 -1.35 -19.18 7.14
C ASP A 106 -0.82 -18.11 6.19
N PHE A 107 -1.58 -17.06 6.07
CA PHE A 107 -1.21 -15.95 5.21
C PHE A 107 0.10 -15.31 5.64
N VAL A 108 0.23 -15.08 6.93
CA VAL A 108 1.42 -14.39 7.46
C VAL A 108 2.68 -15.17 7.13
N ASP A 109 2.63 -16.49 7.27
CA ASP A 109 3.82 -17.30 7.05
C ASP A 109 4.19 -17.40 5.58
N ARG A 110 3.22 -17.28 4.69
CA ARG A 110 3.48 -17.54 3.28
C ARG A 110 3.59 -16.30 2.42
N LYS A 111 2.85 -15.25 2.76
CA LYS A 111 2.74 -14.11 1.87
C LYS A 111 3.33 -12.84 2.43
N ILE A 112 3.42 -12.72 3.74
CA ILE A 112 3.93 -11.49 4.34
C ILE A 112 5.45 -11.46 4.24
N GLY A 113 5.97 -10.40 3.64
CA GLY A 113 7.42 -10.20 3.57
C GLY A 113 7.92 -9.32 4.70
N VAL A 114 7.21 -8.26 5.02
CA VAL A 114 7.58 -7.34 6.09
C VAL A 114 6.34 -7.09 6.94
N GLN A 115 6.52 -7.12 8.25
CA GLN A 115 5.44 -6.86 9.19
C GLN A 115 6.02 -6.13 10.38
N ASN A 116 5.84 -4.83 10.41
CA ASN A 116 6.37 -3.99 11.48
C ASN A 116 5.30 -3.73 12.53
N SER A 117 5.69 -3.67 13.79
CA SER A 117 4.76 -3.44 14.88
C SER A 117 4.79 -2.02 15.40
N ASP A 118 5.79 -1.23 15.00
CA ASP A 118 5.90 0.17 15.39
C ASP A 118 6.51 0.91 14.22
N VAL A 119 5.82 1.91 13.70
CA VAL A 119 6.28 2.65 12.54
C VAL A 119 6.07 4.13 12.82
N ASN A 120 7.17 4.87 12.90
CA ASN A 120 7.12 6.33 13.12
C ASN A 120 6.28 6.72 14.32
N GLY A 121 6.37 5.96 15.39
CA GLY A 121 5.62 6.25 16.61
C GLY A 121 4.20 5.72 16.60
N VAL A 122 3.78 5.07 15.53
CA VAL A 122 2.46 4.48 15.45
C VAL A 122 2.54 3.00 15.78
N GLN A 123 1.72 2.54 16.70
CA GLN A 123 1.61 1.14 17.04
C GLN A 123 0.74 0.43 16.04
N ILE A 124 1.16 -0.73 15.59
CA ILE A 124 0.40 -1.48 14.58
C ILE A 124 -0.17 -2.72 15.25
N GLU A 125 -1.49 -2.84 15.23
CA GLU A 125 -2.18 -4.03 15.73
C GLU A 125 -2.66 -4.85 14.54
N TYR A 126 -2.23 -6.08 14.47
CA TYR A 126 -2.62 -6.97 13.38
C TYR A 126 -3.76 -7.86 13.82
N ARG A 127 -4.79 -7.95 13.01
CA ARG A 127 -5.90 -8.86 13.23
C ARG A 127 -6.05 -9.74 12.01
N THR A 128 -6.65 -10.90 12.17
CA THR A 128 -6.92 -11.79 11.05
C THR A 128 -8.42 -11.99 10.89
N PHE A 129 -8.83 -12.21 9.67
CA PHE A 129 -10.24 -12.43 9.38
C PHE A 129 -10.45 -13.58 8.41
#